data_7f2ceb73de84744810a84f90dcc611fe
#
_entry.id   7f2ceb73de84744810a84f90dcc611fe
#
_cell.length_a   1.000
_cell.length_b   1.000
_cell.length_c   1.000
_cell.angle_alpha   90.00
_cell.angle_beta   90.00
_cell.angle_gamma   90.00
#
_symmetry.space_group_name_H-M   'P 1'
#
loop_
_entity.id
_entity.type
_entity.pdbx_description
1 polymer ?
#
loop_
_entity_poly.entity_id
_entity_poly.type
_entity_poly.pdbx_seq_one_letter_code
_entity_poly.pdbx_strand_id
1 'polypeptide(L)'
;MEGRRLLHVSRLVLTRVLHLATAALIDGGERYAQRAIREMLAAARFTDWNPSHYLDVAEMTLALAIGYDWLYDQLTEAERDVVATAIIEKGILPSLDPAAVPWWVNSRNNWNQVCHAGLTAGALAVAERDPALAEKIVARAVEKVPLAAGSYAPDGAYVEGTMYWGYGTSFQVMLVDMLEGVLGHDGGLTAAPGFLASAQYILQATGPSGEFFNYADARADRPFAVPLFWFARRMDAPGLLRTDLANLDGALVSIRATPSREVARLFPLALLWWQPEFLERNTAHPETQPLHWLAKGPVPVGVHRSSWGPDAIYIAVNGGCPASPHGHMDGGGFVLEADGVRWAVDPGMQEYHSLEKLGVSLWDRRAEGERWKVFRLGPEGHNILRFDDAPQLPEGATPVVGFRADGDWPHTILDLSALYADQTTCVWRGVALCQGGGVLIQDEWTAREGGDPEVCWQMLTRADVSLEGNNVLLSQSGKKFHLRIQEPTDALIEVIDVSAPVHFYDVPNPGLSKIRVRMRAGSGREGVLRILGATTIAALATNIPTGPLATWA
;
A
#
# COMPACT_ATOMS: atom_id res chain seq x y z
N MET A 1 6.84 25.70 -4.83
CA MET A 1 5.81 24.67 -5.04
C MET A 1 6.24 23.80 -6.19
N GLU A 2 6.03 22.50 -6.09
CA GLU A 2 6.23 21.57 -7.20
C GLU A 2 4.87 21.36 -7.88
N GLY A 3 4.72 21.85 -9.09
CA GLY A 3 3.41 22.02 -9.70
C GLY A 3 2.52 22.94 -8.86
N ARG A 4 1.33 22.43 -8.49
CA ARG A 4 0.35 23.12 -7.64
C ARG A 4 0.40 22.71 -6.16
N ARG A 5 1.44 21.97 -5.72
CA ARG A 5 1.54 21.39 -4.37
C ARG A 5 2.66 22.04 -3.57
N LEU A 6 2.40 22.34 -2.31
CA LEU A 6 3.39 22.72 -1.30
C LEU A 6 3.81 21.51 -0.44
N LEU A 7 3.24 20.34 -0.69
CA LEU A 7 3.29 19.15 0.17
C LEU A 7 4.72 18.74 0.55
N HIS A 8 5.65 18.78 -0.41
CA HIS A 8 7.04 18.48 -0.13
C HIS A 8 7.65 19.40 0.95
N VAL A 9 7.33 20.70 0.90
CA VAL A 9 7.80 21.69 1.89
C VAL A 9 7.16 21.41 3.26
N SER A 10 5.84 21.18 3.30
CA SER A 10 5.12 20.84 4.54
C SER A 10 5.71 19.59 5.21
N ARG A 11 6.01 18.56 4.41
CA ARG A 11 6.68 17.33 4.88
C ARG A 11 8.09 17.59 5.40
N LEU A 12 8.86 18.45 4.76
CA LEU A 12 10.19 18.85 5.26
C LEU A 12 10.10 19.58 6.60
N VAL A 13 9.15 20.50 6.75
CA VAL A 13 8.93 21.21 8.02
C VAL A 13 8.52 20.22 9.10
N LEU A 14 7.57 19.32 8.82
CA LEU A 14 7.17 18.29 9.78
C LEU A 14 8.34 17.40 10.19
N THR A 15 9.13 16.92 9.23
CA THR A 15 10.33 16.10 9.52
C THR A 15 11.28 16.86 10.45
N ARG A 16 11.62 18.10 10.13
CA ARG A 16 12.59 18.89 10.88
C ARG A 16 12.08 19.22 12.28
N VAL A 17 10.86 19.71 12.38
CA VAL A 17 10.29 20.10 13.68
C VAL A 17 10.17 18.89 14.60
N LEU A 18 9.61 17.77 14.11
CA LEU A 18 9.43 16.57 14.91
C LEU A 18 10.77 16.00 15.41
N HIS A 19 11.78 15.86 14.52
CA HIS A 19 13.09 15.35 14.93
C HIS A 19 13.82 16.30 15.89
N LEU A 20 13.78 17.59 15.64
CA LEU A 20 14.46 18.59 16.48
C LEU A 20 13.78 18.74 17.84
N ALA A 21 12.44 18.72 17.88
CA ALA A 21 11.70 18.75 19.14
C ALA A 21 11.98 17.48 19.96
N THR A 22 11.96 16.30 19.33
CA THR A 22 12.32 15.03 19.99
C THR A 22 13.76 15.10 20.55
N ALA A 23 14.73 15.56 19.76
CA ALA A 23 16.10 15.70 20.21
C ALA A 23 16.23 16.69 21.37
N ALA A 24 15.49 17.79 21.36
CA ALA A 24 15.48 18.76 22.46
C ALA A 24 14.94 18.14 23.76
N LEU A 25 13.89 17.32 23.67
CA LEU A 25 13.30 16.64 24.83
C LEU A 25 14.21 15.56 25.42
N ILE A 26 14.94 14.81 24.56
CA ILE A 26 15.81 13.71 25.01
C ILE A 26 17.16 14.24 25.54
N ASP A 27 17.79 15.16 24.80
CA ASP A 27 19.16 15.65 25.08
C ASP A 27 19.17 16.90 25.98
N GLY A 28 18.01 17.55 26.19
CA GLY A 28 17.90 18.84 26.88
C GLY A 28 18.60 19.99 26.15
N GLY A 29 18.91 19.82 24.87
CA GLY A 29 19.75 20.70 24.08
C GLY A 29 19.01 21.91 23.53
N GLU A 30 19.23 23.09 24.12
CA GLU A 30 18.67 24.37 23.64
C GLU A 30 18.87 24.59 22.12
N ARG A 31 19.99 24.15 21.56
CA ARG A 31 20.31 24.29 20.12
C ARG A 31 19.28 23.63 19.21
N TYR A 32 18.72 22.50 19.61
CA TYR A 32 17.73 21.76 18.84
C TYR A 32 16.37 22.48 18.89
N ALA A 33 15.97 22.90 20.06
CA ALA A 33 14.75 23.69 20.25
C ALA A 33 14.78 24.99 19.48
N GLN A 34 15.88 25.78 19.59
CA GLN A 34 16.06 27.02 18.85
C GLN A 34 16.02 26.81 17.33
N ARG A 35 16.51 25.66 16.85
CA ARG A 35 16.40 25.35 15.43
C ARG A 35 14.97 24.99 15.03
N ALA A 36 14.23 24.20 15.81
CA ALA A 36 12.83 23.88 15.56
C ALA A 36 11.97 25.15 15.54
N ILE A 37 12.17 26.05 16.52
CA ILE A 37 11.47 27.34 16.60
C ILE A 37 11.70 28.17 15.32
N ARG A 38 12.93 28.23 14.83
CA ARG A 38 13.21 28.95 13.56
C ARG A 38 12.49 28.35 12.36
N GLU A 39 12.38 27.01 12.27
CA GLU A 39 11.63 26.35 11.19
C GLU A 39 10.12 26.68 11.29
N MET A 40 9.55 26.61 12.51
CA MET A 40 8.15 26.98 12.74
C MET A 40 7.85 28.42 12.39
N LEU A 41 8.66 29.38 12.86
CA LEU A 41 8.50 30.80 12.56
C LEU A 41 8.65 31.11 11.08
N ALA A 42 9.54 30.40 10.36
CA ALA A 42 9.66 30.55 8.92
C ALA A 42 8.39 30.05 8.20
N ALA A 43 7.85 28.89 8.59
CA ALA A 43 6.61 28.36 8.03
C ALA A 43 5.38 29.22 8.37
N ALA A 44 5.33 29.75 9.60
CA ALA A 44 4.26 30.66 10.03
C ALA A 44 4.20 31.95 9.21
N ARG A 45 5.32 32.41 8.63
CA ARG A 45 5.40 33.61 7.78
C ARG A 45 4.98 33.41 6.33
N PHE A 46 4.74 32.18 5.87
CA PHE A 46 4.20 31.96 4.53
C PHE A 46 2.85 32.68 4.39
N THR A 47 2.53 33.14 3.20
CA THR A 47 1.24 33.82 2.94
C THR A 47 0.06 32.92 3.28
N ASP A 48 0.12 31.70 2.82
CA ASP A 48 -0.83 30.62 3.11
C ASP A 48 -0.10 29.27 3.09
N TRP A 49 -0.81 28.19 3.40
CA TRP A 49 -0.31 26.81 3.35
C TRP A 49 -0.95 26.01 2.23
N ASN A 50 -1.37 26.65 1.15
CA ASN A 50 -1.96 26.07 -0.04
C ASN A 50 -3.29 25.32 0.23
N PRO A 51 -4.36 26.02 0.65
CA PRO A 51 -5.65 25.39 0.95
C PRO A 51 -6.33 24.76 -0.29
N SER A 52 -5.83 25.01 -1.51
CA SER A 52 -6.29 24.33 -2.73
C SER A 52 -5.88 22.86 -2.78
N HIS A 53 -4.82 22.47 -2.03
CA HIS A 53 -4.36 21.09 -1.87
C HIS A 53 -4.16 20.79 -0.37
N TYR A 54 -5.22 20.54 0.33
CA TYR A 54 -5.32 20.59 1.79
C TYR A 54 -4.40 19.65 2.58
N LEU A 55 -3.81 18.61 1.97
CA LEU A 55 -2.77 17.79 2.60
C LEU A 55 -1.56 18.65 3.00
N ASP A 56 -1.24 19.68 2.22
CA ASP A 56 -0.17 20.63 2.50
C ASP A 56 -0.43 21.36 3.82
N VAL A 57 -1.69 21.82 4.00
CA VAL A 57 -2.17 22.49 5.21
C VAL A 57 -2.14 21.55 6.40
N ALA A 58 -2.64 20.32 6.24
CA ALA A 58 -2.74 19.35 7.33
C ALA A 58 -1.37 18.96 7.90
N GLU A 59 -0.40 18.67 7.02
CA GLU A 59 0.96 18.32 7.45
C GLU A 59 1.71 19.51 8.05
N MET A 60 1.50 20.73 7.52
CA MET A 60 2.08 21.93 8.09
C MET A 60 1.48 22.24 9.46
N THR A 61 0.16 22.11 9.61
CA THR A 61 -0.54 22.30 10.89
C THR A 61 -0.04 21.33 11.94
N LEU A 62 0.11 20.06 11.60
CA LEU A 62 0.66 19.03 12.49
C LEU A 62 2.10 19.40 12.92
N ALA A 63 2.93 19.84 11.98
CA ALA A 63 4.31 20.23 12.28
C ALA A 63 4.38 21.36 13.32
N LEU A 64 3.58 22.42 13.11
CA LEU A 64 3.58 23.56 14.02
C LEU A 64 2.91 23.21 15.35
N ALA A 65 1.88 22.36 15.35
CA ALA A 65 1.21 21.90 16.57
C ALA A 65 2.17 21.12 17.49
N ILE A 66 2.90 20.13 16.94
CA ILE A 66 3.90 19.37 17.70
C ILE A 66 4.98 20.30 18.26
N GLY A 67 5.51 21.18 17.43
CA GLY A 67 6.55 22.10 17.87
C GLY A 67 6.07 23.11 18.91
N TYR A 68 4.83 23.62 18.77
CA TYR A 68 4.21 24.53 19.72
C TYR A 68 4.00 23.87 21.09
N ASP A 69 3.45 22.66 21.10
CA ASP A 69 3.15 21.93 22.33
C ASP A 69 4.44 21.43 23.03
N TRP A 70 5.32 20.74 22.31
CA TRP A 70 6.51 20.11 22.88
C TRP A 70 7.60 21.10 23.31
N LEU A 71 7.64 22.30 22.70
CA LEU A 71 8.62 23.34 23.00
C LEU A 71 7.98 24.59 23.63
N TYR A 72 6.76 24.45 24.18
CA TYR A 72 5.98 25.56 24.70
C TYR A 72 6.76 26.47 25.67
N ASP A 73 7.46 25.88 26.65
CA ASP A 73 8.24 26.62 27.65
C ASP A 73 9.51 27.27 27.08
N GLN A 74 9.91 26.88 25.86
CA GLN A 74 11.11 27.43 25.19
C GLN A 74 10.77 28.51 24.17
N LEU A 75 9.48 28.66 23.84
CA LEU A 75 8.96 29.74 23.01
C LEU A 75 8.71 30.99 23.87
N THR A 76 9.15 32.16 23.40
CA THR A 76 8.71 33.43 23.93
C THR A 76 7.22 33.64 23.66
N GLU A 77 6.58 34.53 24.43
CA GLU A 77 5.16 34.89 24.24
C GLU A 77 4.89 35.37 22.80
N ALA A 78 5.75 36.21 22.26
CA ALA A 78 5.62 36.72 20.88
C ALA A 78 5.76 35.60 19.83
N GLU A 79 6.63 34.64 20.04
CA GLU A 79 6.78 33.45 19.16
C GLU A 79 5.56 32.55 19.26
N ARG A 80 5.03 32.30 20.48
CA ARG A 80 3.78 31.59 20.67
C ARG A 80 2.62 32.24 19.92
N ASP A 81 2.50 33.56 19.99
CA ASP A 81 1.46 34.32 19.28
C ASP A 81 1.55 34.12 17.77
N VAL A 82 2.75 34.23 17.20
CA VAL A 82 2.97 34.06 15.76
C VAL A 82 2.60 32.63 15.31
N VAL A 83 3.05 31.61 16.04
CA VAL A 83 2.79 30.20 15.68
C VAL A 83 1.32 29.86 15.85
N ALA A 84 0.71 30.22 16.99
CA ALA A 84 -0.70 29.94 17.24
C ALA A 84 -1.64 30.64 16.25
N THR A 85 -1.36 31.93 15.94
CA THR A 85 -2.11 32.65 14.89
C THR A 85 -2.02 31.94 13.55
N ALA A 86 -0.83 31.47 13.15
CA ALA A 86 -0.67 30.76 11.89
C ALA A 86 -1.41 29.41 11.88
N ILE A 87 -1.41 28.65 12.99
CA ILE A 87 -2.19 27.42 13.13
C ILE A 87 -3.69 27.72 12.95
N ILE A 88 -4.20 28.76 13.60
CA ILE A 88 -5.62 29.12 13.52
C ILE A 88 -5.98 29.62 12.12
N GLU A 89 -5.31 30.67 11.63
CA GLU A 89 -5.72 31.38 10.42
C GLU A 89 -5.40 30.63 9.13
N LYS A 90 -4.26 29.93 9.06
CA LYS A 90 -3.80 29.24 7.84
C LYS A 90 -4.07 27.74 7.87
N GLY A 91 -4.12 27.13 9.06
CA GLY A 91 -4.41 25.72 9.25
C GLY A 91 -5.91 25.46 9.35
N ILE A 92 -6.56 26.00 10.37
CA ILE A 92 -7.89 25.57 10.79
C ILE A 92 -9.00 26.33 10.05
N LEU A 93 -9.02 27.66 10.10
CA LEU A 93 -10.13 28.47 9.60
C LEU A 93 -10.48 28.23 8.14
N PRO A 94 -9.53 28.01 7.19
CA PRO A 94 -9.88 27.71 5.81
C PRO A 94 -10.74 26.44 5.64
N SER A 95 -10.74 25.51 6.62
CA SER A 95 -11.56 24.30 6.60
C SER A 95 -13.00 24.52 7.11
N LEU A 96 -13.28 25.69 7.63
CA LEU A 96 -14.57 26.05 8.25
C LEU A 96 -15.40 27.01 7.40
N ASP A 97 -14.92 27.40 6.22
CA ASP A 97 -15.67 28.27 5.32
C ASP A 97 -16.97 27.56 4.88
N PRO A 98 -18.15 28.08 5.27
CA PRO A 98 -19.42 27.46 4.93
C PRO A 98 -19.74 27.55 3.43
N ALA A 99 -19.11 28.49 2.71
CA ALA A 99 -19.29 28.65 1.26
C ALA A 99 -18.43 27.66 0.44
N ALA A 100 -17.41 27.07 1.06
CA ALA A 100 -16.44 26.20 0.40
C ALA A 100 -15.99 25.05 1.32
N VAL A 101 -16.95 24.26 1.84
CA VAL A 101 -16.61 23.05 2.64
C VAL A 101 -15.69 22.15 1.82
N PRO A 102 -14.45 21.91 2.27
CA PRO A 102 -13.52 21.10 1.51
C PRO A 102 -14.04 19.68 1.32
N TRP A 103 -13.92 19.17 0.11
CA TRP A 103 -14.42 17.85 -0.27
C TRP A 103 -13.88 16.70 0.61
N TRP A 104 -12.65 16.84 1.10
CA TRP A 104 -11.98 15.82 1.94
C TRP A 104 -12.70 15.62 3.29
N VAL A 105 -13.46 16.57 3.78
CA VAL A 105 -14.20 16.47 5.06
C VAL A 105 -15.12 15.24 5.06
N ASN A 106 -15.77 14.96 3.93
CA ASN A 106 -16.68 13.82 3.78
C ASN A 106 -16.08 12.70 2.89
N SER A 107 -14.80 12.72 2.63
CA SER A 107 -14.12 11.72 1.81
C SER A 107 -14.01 10.37 2.54
N ARG A 108 -13.92 9.29 1.74
CA ARG A 108 -13.76 7.91 2.23
C ARG A 108 -12.34 7.37 1.98
N ASN A 109 -11.37 8.24 1.82
CA ASN A 109 -9.97 7.90 1.54
C ASN A 109 -9.02 8.57 2.54
N ASN A 110 -7.72 8.35 2.36
CA ASN A 110 -6.66 8.85 3.25
C ASN A 110 -6.69 10.37 3.50
N TRP A 111 -7.20 11.19 2.57
CA TRP A 111 -7.33 12.64 2.77
C TRP A 111 -8.15 13.01 4.00
N ASN A 112 -9.23 12.29 4.25
CA ASN A 112 -10.07 12.51 5.43
C ASN A 112 -9.25 12.29 6.71
N GLN A 113 -8.54 11.16 6.81
CA GLN A 113 -7.72 10.82 7.98
C GLN A 113 -6.61 11.85 8.21
N VAL A 114 -5.85 12.17 7.16
CA VAL A 114 -4.72 13.10 7.24
C VAL A 114 -5.16 14.51 7.64
N CYS A 115 -6.18 15.04 6.96
CA CYS A 115 -6.63 16.40 7.21
C CYS A 115 -7.28 16.54 8.59
N HIS A 116 -8.13 15.62 9.01
CA HIS A 116 -8.73 15.68 10.34
C HIS A 116 -7.67 15.54 11.45
N ALA A 117 -6.72 14.61 11.32
CA ALA A 117 -5.67 14.44 12.31
C ALA A 117 -4.77 15.68 12.44
N GLY A 118 -4.31 16.23 11.29
CA GLY A 118 -3.46 17.42 11.31
C GLY A 118 -4.15 18.65 11.90
N LEU A 119 -5.43 18.87 11.54
CA LEU A 119 -6.20 19.98 12.08
C LEU A 119 -6.57 19.79 13.56
N THR A 120 -6.85 18.56 13.98
CA THR A 120 -7.11 18.25 15.40
C THR A 120 -5.86 18.49 16.23
N ALA A 121 -4.68 18.10 15.76
CA ALA A 121 -3.42 18.44 16.45
C ALA A 121 -3.27 19.95 16.62
N GLY A 122 -3.52 20.73 15.54
CA GLY A 122 -3.49 22.19 15.62
C GLY A 122 -4.48 22.76 16.63
N ALA A 123 -5.72 22.28 16.60
CA ALA A 123 -6.79 22.75 17.48
C ALA A 123 -6.52 22.43 18.95
N LEU A 124 -6.00 21.24 19.24
CA LEU A 124 -5.61 20.86 20.61
C LEU A 124 -4.41 21.68 21.11
N ALA A 125 -3.41 21.90 20.27
CA ALA A 125 -2.23 22.69 20.62
C ALA A 125 -2.54 24.17 20.99
N VAL A 126 -3.62 24.74 20.45
CA VAL A 126 -4.04 26.13 20.74
C VAL A 126 -5.36 26.20 21.52
N ALA A 127 -5.77 25.11 22.18
CA ALA A 127 -7.07 25.00 22.84
C ALA A 127 -7.28 26.04 23.96
N GLU A 128 -6.22 26.46 24.65
CA GLU A 128 -6.30 27.51 25.69
C GLU A 128 -6.63 28.90 25.11
N ARG A 129 -6.37 29.12 23.81
CA ARG A 129 -6.66 30.40 23.13
C ARG A 129 -8.08 30.47 22.58
N ASP A 130 -8.56 29.34 22.03
CA ASP A 130 -9.92 29.23 21.48
C ASP A 130 -10.49 27.82 21.76
N PRO A 131 -11.02 27.59 22.98
CA PRO A 131 -11.61 26.29 23.35
C PRO A 131 -12.79 25.89 22.48
N ALA A 132 -13.59 26.87 22.02
CA ALA A 132 -14.77 26.58 21.18
C ALA A 132 -14.37 26.11 19.78
N LEU A 133 -13.29 26.68 19.23
CA LEU A 133 -12.71 26.20 17.97
C LEU A 133 -12.16 24.78 18.13
N ALA A 134 -11.46 24.51 19.22
CA ALA A 134 -10.91 23.18 19.52
C ALA A 134 -12.01 22.12 19.61
N GLU A 135 -13.07 22.39 20.38
CA GLU A 135 -14.23 21.52 20.50
C GLU A 135 -14.86 21.22 19.13
N LYS A 136 -15.09 22.25 18.31
CA LYS A 136 -15.66 22.14 16.97
C LYS A 136 -14.84 21.23 16.05
N ILE A 137 -13.51 21.36 16.04
CA ILE A 137 -12.61 20.56 15.19
C ILE A 137 -12.53 19.12 15.66
N VAL A 138 -12.41 18.90 16.97
CA VAL A 138 -12.41 17.57 17.60
C VAL A 138 -13.73 16.84 17.30
N ALA A 139 -14.87 17.47 17.54
CA ALA A 139 -16.18 16.89 17.28
C ALA A 139 -16.34 16.50 15.79
N ARG A 140 -15.90 17.36 14.88
CA ARG A 140 -15.90 17.04 13.44
C ARG A 140 -15.01 15.85 13.11
N ALA A 141 -13.82 15.74 13.70
CA ALA A 141 -12.92 14.62 13.46
C ALA A 141 -13.56 13.29 13.92
N VAL A 142 -14.10 13.25 15.13
CA VAL A 142 -14.79 12.07 15.68
C VAL A 142 -15.99 11.67 14.82
N GLU A 143 -16.75 12.63 14.28
CA GLU A 143 -17.89 12.36 13.39
C GLU A 143 -17.47 11.87 12.00
N LYS A 144 -16.41 12.43 11.42
CA LYS A 144 -16.11 12.25 9.99
C LYS A 144 -15.04 11.21 9.68
N VAL A 145 -14.08 10.96 10.57
CA VAL A 145 -13.00 9.97 10.32
C VAL A 145 -13.55 8.53 10.14
N PRO A 146 -14.65 8.12 10.79
CA PRO A 146 -15.27 6.82 10.50
C PRO A 146 -15.65 6.59 9.03
N LEU A 147 -15.86 7.64 8.23
CA LEU A 147 -16.12 7.51 6.79
C LEU A 147 -14.92 6.90 6.03
N ALA A 148 -13.70 7.35 6.36
CA ALA A 148 -12.47 6.80 5.76
C ALA A 148 -12.07 5.48 6.41
N ALA A 149 -12.35 5.29 7.69
CA ALA A 149 -12.09 4.04 8.38
C ALA A 149 -12.85 2.85 7.79
N GLY A 150 -13.92 3.08 7.02
CA GLY A 150 -14.57 2.06 6.19
C GLY A 150 -13.65 1.38 5.18
N SER A 151 -12.50 1.98 4.84
CA SER A 151 -11.49 1.40 3.95
C SER A 151 -10.76 0.19 4.56
N TYR A 152 -10.85 -0.02 5.87
CA TYR A 152 -10.27 -1.19 6.55
C TYR A 152 -11.25 -2.38 6.64
N ALA A 153 -12.54 -2.12 6.42
CA ALA A 153 -13.57 -3.15 6.60
C ALA A 153 -13.50 -4.23 5.50
N PRO A 154 -13.81 -5.50 5.85
CA PRO A 154 -14.19 -5.97 7.19
C PRO A 154 -12.99 -6.38 8.06
N ASP A 155 -11.82 -6.68 7.47
CA ASP A 155 -10.75 -7.48 8.06
C ASP A 155 -9.34 -6.92 7.82
N GLY A 156 -9.23 -5.67 7.42
CA GLY A 156 -8.01 -4.89 7.47
C GLY A 156 -7.25 -4.69 6.16
N ALA A 157 -7.61 -5.35 5.04
CA ALA A 157 -7.01 -5.04 3.75
C ALA A 157 -7.34 -3.59 3.34
N TYR A 158 -6.31 -2.79 3.11
CA TYR A 158 -6.52 -1.38 2.81
C TYR A 158 -6.73 -1.17 1.31
N VAL A 159 -7.87 -0.62 0.96
CA VAL A 159 -8.34 -0.47 -0.43
C VAL A 159 -7.32 0.23 -1.34
N GLU A 160 -6.62 1.22 -0.82
CA GLU A 160 -5.68 2.06 -1.59
C GLU A 160 -4.26 1.46 -1.65
N GLY A 161 -4.04 0.25 -1.14
CA GLY A 161 -2.74 -0.41 -1.12
C GLY A 161 -1.85 -0.05 0.08
N THR A 162 -0.68 -0.68 0.13
CA THR A 162 0.25 -0.64 1.27
C THR A 162 0.83 0.75 1.56
N MET A 163 1.12 1.52 0.52
CA MET A 163 1.68 2.86 0.67
C MET A 163 0.69 3.83 1.35
N TYR A 164 -0.57 3.79 0.92
CA TYR A 164 -1.62 4.65 1.50
C TYR A 164 -2.11 4.15 2.85
N TRP A 165 -2.02 2.83 3.13
CA TRP A 165 -2.17 2.35 4.50
C TRP A 165 -1.15 3.05 5.42
N GLY A 166 0.13 3.06 5.03
CA GLY A 166 1.18 3.74 5.80
C GLY A 166 0.86 5.23 6.03
N TYR A 167 0.33 5.93 5.04
CA TYR A 167 0.02 7.34 5.14
C TYR A 167 -1.24 7.61 5.99
N GLY A 168 -2.39 7.09 5.58
CA GLY A 168 -3.67 7.34 6.26
C GLY A 168 -3.69 6.80 7.68
N THR A 169 -3.19 5.57 7.87
CA THR A 169 -3.16 4.91 9.19
C THR A 169 -2.25 5.62 10.18
N SER A 170 -1.08 6.13 9.75
CA SER A 170 -0.21 6.90 10.65
C SER A 170 -0.93 8.12 11.22
N PHE A 171 -1.68 8.84 10.40
CA PHE A 171 -2.43 10.01 10.86
C PHE A 171 -3.64 9.61 11.72
N GLN A 172 -4.34 8.53 11.40
CA GLN A 172 -5.43 8.05 12.25
C GLN A 172 -4.94 7.58 13.61
N VAL A 173 -3.81 6.87 13.68
CA VAL A 173 -3.18 6.45 14.94
C VAL A 173 -2.79 7.67 15.79
N MET A 174 -2.17 8.69 15.18
CA MET A 174 -1.86 9.94 15.88
C MET A 174 -3.11 10.63 16.41
N LEU A 175 -4.19 10.67 15.62
CA LEU A 175 -5.46 11.24 16.07
C LEU A 175 -6.01 10.48 17.27
N VAL A 176 -6.04 9.15 17.24
CA VAL A 176 -6.49 8.32 18.36
C VAL A 176 -5.66 8.59 19.62
N ASP A 177 -4.32 8.59 19.48
CA ASP A 177 -3.40 8.82 20.61
C ASP A 177 -3.59 10.21 21.25
N MET A 178 -3.76 11.24 20.43
CA MET A 178 -4.06 12.61 20.89
C MET A 178 -5.42 12.70 21.62
N LEU A 179 -6.47 12.08 21.08
CA LEU A 179 -7.80 12.10 21.70
C LEU A 179 -7.80 11.33 23.03
N GLU A 180 -7.17 10.17 23.10
CA GLU A 180 -7.01 9.41 24.35
C GLU A 180 -6.22 10.20 25.40
N GLY A 181 -5.14 10.89 24.98
CA GLY A 181 -4.33 11.71 25.88
C GLY A 181 -5.09 12.91 26.48
N VAL A 182 -5.96 13.56 25.70
CA VAL A 182 -6.67 14.78 26.12
C VAL A 182 -8.05 14.48 26.70
N LEU A 183 -8.81 13.56 26.09
CA LEU A 183 -10.20 13.27 26.45
C LEU A 183 -10.36 12.02 27.31
N GLY A 184 -9.33 11.17 27.41
CA GLY A 184 -9.41 9.86 28.05
C GLY A 184 -10.12 8.78 27.22
N HIS A 185 -10.48 9.08 25.97
CA HIS A 185 -11.09 8.15 25.02
C HIS A 185 -10.84 8.58 23.57
N ASP A 186 -10.91 7.63 22.65
CA ASP A 186 -10.66 7.82 21.21
C ASP A 186 -11.91 8.20 20.39
N GLY A 187 -13.06 8.47 21.05
CA GLY A 187 -14.34 8.71 20.38
C GLY A 187 -14.87 7.51 19.60
N GLY A 188 -14.38 6.29 19.86
CA GLY A 188 -14.78 5.06 19.17
C GLY A 188 -14.06 4.79 17.85
N LEU A 189 -13.02 5.55 17.51
CA LEU A 189 -12.30 5.42 16.22
C LEU A 189 -11.57 4.07 16.08
N THR A 190 -11.10 3.47 17.16
CA THR A 190 -10.45 2.15 17.13
C THR A 190 -11.43 0.99 16.96
N ALA A 191 -12.71 1.22 17.23
CA ALA A 191 -13.76 0.21 17.06
C ALA A 191 -14.21 0.05 15.59
N ALA A 192 -13.68 0.84 14.67
CA ALA A 192 -13.99 0.71 13.24
C ALA A 192 -13.63 -0.69 12.73
N PRO A 193 -14.56 -1.38 12.01
CA PRO A 193 -14.32 -2.72 11.51
C PRO A 193 -13.04 -2.80 10.66
N GLY A 194 -12.18 -3.78 10.96
CA GLY A 194 -10.93 -3.99 10.25
C GLY A 194 -9.77 -3.07 10.64
N PHE A 195 -9.99 -1.96 11.39
CA PHE A 195 -8.91 -1.02 11.70
C PHE A 195 -7.76 -1.68 12.46
N LEU A 196 -8.02 -2.33 13.57
CA LEU A 196 -6.97 -3.03 14.33
C LEU A 196 -6.39 -4.22 13.56
N ALA A 197 -7.22 -4.95 12.79
CA ALA A 197 -6.77 -6.05 11.95
C ALA A 197 -5.83 -5.60 10.82
N SER A 198 -5.86 -4.33 10.44
CA SER A 198 -5.01 -3.79 9.36
C SER A 198 -3.51 -3.82 9.66
N ALA A 199 -3.12 -3.96 10.93
CA ALA A 199 -1.72 -4.22 11.29
C ALA A 199 -1.23 -5.56 10.73
N GLN A 200 -2.10 -6.59 10.72
CA GLN A 200 -1.78 -7.89 10.12
C GLN A 200 -1.66 -7.79 8.60
N TYR A 201 -2.48 -6.95 7.95
CA TYR A 201 -2.41 -6.73 6.51
C TYR A 201 -1.01 -6.27 6.07
N ILE A 202 -0.43 -5.25 6.71
CA ILE A 202 0.87 -4.73 6.31
C ILE A 202 2.01 -5.73 6.53
N LEU A 203 1.90 -6.55 7.58
CA LEU A 203 2.83 -7.64 7.84
C LEU A 203 2.72 -8.72 6.75
N GLN A 204 1.51 -9.14 6.40
CA GLN A 204 1.26 -10.17 5.39
C GLN A 204 1.60 -9.70 3.97
N ALA A 205 1.35 -8.43 3.65
CA ALA A 205 1.71 -7.85 2.37
C ALA A 205 3.22 -7.61 2.18
N THR A 206 4.05 -7.95 3.17
CA THR A 206 5.51 -7.88 3.06
C THR A 206 6.07 -9.26 2.71
N GLY A 207 6.75 -9.36 1.57
CA GLY A 207 7.38 -10.60 1.12
C GLY A 207 8.74 -10.87 1.79
N PRO A 208 9.32 -12.08 1.60
CA PRO A 208 10.65 -12.45 2.11
C PRO A 208 11.80 -11.55 1.62
N SER A 209 11.67 -10.94 0.44
CA SER A 209 12.62 -9.95 -0.08
C SER A 209 12.63 -8.64 0.73
N GLY A 210 11.65 -8.44 1.62
CA GLY A 210 11.40 -7.20 2.32
C GLY A 210 10.59 -6.17 1.51
N GLU A 211 10.16 -6.52 0.31
CA GLU A 211 9.33 -5.66 -0.54
C GLU A 211 7.83 -5.85 -0.25
N PHE A 212 7.04 -4.81 -0.49
CA PHE A 212 5.59 -4.90 -0.43
C PHE A 212 4.99 -5.65 -1.62
N PHE A 213 3.88 -6.35 -1.41
CA PHE A 213 2.92 -6.60 -2.47
C PHE A 213 2.26 -5.27 -2.83
N ASN A 214 2.71 -4.68 -3.92
CA ASN A 214 2.51 -3.28 -4.27
C ASN A 214 1.41 -3.08 -5.33
N TYR A 215 0.26 -3.71 -5.15
CA TYR A 215 -0.93 -3.44 -5.97
C TYR A 215 -1.42 -1.99 -5.77
N ALA A 216 -2.24 -1.50 -6.68
CA ALA A 216 -2.73 -0.12 -6.71
C ALA A 216 -1.57 0.92 -6.78
N ASP A 217 -1.81 2.19 -6.42
CA ASP A 217 -0.79 3.24 -6.41
C ASP A 217 0.22 3.03 -5.26
N ALA A 218 0.92 1.89 -5.25
CA ALA A 218 1.95 1.56 -4.28
C ALA A 218 3.31 1.34 -4.93
N ARG A 219 4.37 1.42 -4.12
CA ARG A 219 5.74 1.06 -4.49
C ARG A 219 6.12 -0.26 -3.84
N ALA A 220 7.09 -0.97 -4.42
CA ALA A 220 7.60 -2.20 -3.85
C ALA A 220 8.46 -1.96 -2.60
N ASP A 221 9.18 -0.84 -2.52
CA ASP A 221 10.01 -0.50 -1.37
C ASP A 221 9.16 -0.29 -0.10
N ARG A 222 9.46 -1.07 0.93
CA ARG A 222 8.76 -1.03 2.21
C ARG A 222 9.46 -0.04 3.16
N PRO A 223 8.82 1.08 3.52
CA PRO A 223 9.34 1.96 4.54
C PRO A 223 9.18 1.33 5.94
N PHE A 224 9.93 1.86 6.92
CA PHE A 224 9.75 1.54 8.33
C PHE A 224 8.31 1.92 8.76
N ALA A 225 7.56 0.96 9.27
CA ALA A 225 6.14 1.10 9.52
C ALA A 225 5.85 1.64 10.94
N VAL A 226 6.08 2.93 11.14
CA VAL A 226 5.91 3.64 12.41
C VAL A 226 4.59 3.31 13.13
N PRO A 227 3.41 3.29 12.47
CA PRO A 227 2.16 3.01 13.16
C PRO A 227 2.10 1.60 13.77
N LEU A 228 2.88 0.62 13.27
CA LEU A 228 2.90 -0.73 13.86
C LEU A 228 3.36 -0.73 15.33
N PHE A 229 4.17 0.24 15.77
CA PHE A 229 4.57 0.37 17.18
C PHE A 229 3.38 0.69 18.07
N TRP A 230 2.48 1.55 17.61
CA TRP A 230 1.22 1.82 18.30
C TRP A 230 0.32 0.58 18.35
N PHE A 231 0.14 -0.12 17.20
CA PHE A 231 -0.65 -1.35 17.15
C PHE A 231 -0.07 -2.44 18.06
N ALA A 232 1.24 -2.64 18.05
CA ALA A 232 1.92 -3.62 18.91
C ALA A 232 1.67 -3.33 20.39
N ARG A 233 1.76 -2.05 20.81
CA ARG A 233 1.44 -1.62 22.17
C ARG A 233 -0.05 -1.80 22.49
N ARG A 234 -0.93 -1.36 21.59
CA ARG A 234 -2.38 -1.37 21.76
C ARG A 234 -2.96 -2.78 21.87
N MET A 235 -2.42 -3.71 21.10
CA MET A 235 -2.90 -5.09 21.00
C MET A 235 -2.08 -6.09 21.84
N ASP A 236 -1.05 -5.63 22.51
CA ASP A 236 -0.04 -6.48 23.19
C ASP A 236 0.56 -7.54 22.24
N ALA A 237 0.83 -7.16 20.99
CA ALA A 237 1.25 -8.03 19.90
C ALA A 237 2.61 -7.62 19.32
N PRO A 238 3.74 -7.82 20.04
CA PRO A 238 5.08 -7.42 19.58
C PRO A 238 5.50 -8.12 18.28
N GLY A 239 4.96 -9.29 17.95
CA GLY A 239 5.19 -10.01 16.70
C GLY A 239 4.88 -9.20 15.45
N LEU A 240 4.03 -8.17 15.53
CA LEU A 240 3.77 -7.22 14.45
C LEU A 240 5.01 -6.43 14.04
N LEU A 241 5.98 -6.25 14.95
CA LEU A 241 7.21 -5.49 14.71
C LEU A 241 8.35 -6.32 14.11
N ARG A 242 8.13 -7.62 13.87
CA ARG A 242 9.17 -8.56 13.43
C ARG A 242 10.03 -8.02 12.28
N THR A 243 9.41 -7.56 11.22
CA THR A 243 10.11 -7.05 10.02
C THR A 243 10.82 -5.74 10.30
N ASP A 244 10.18 -4.83 11.04
CA ASP A 244 10.75 -3.51 11.35
C ASP A 244 11.94 -3.62 12.28
N LEU A 245 11.88 -4.48 13.29
CA LEU A 245 12.99 -4.73 14.21
C LEU A 245 14.17 -5.42 13.50
N ALA A 246 13.89 -6.40 12.63
CA ALA A 246 14.93 -7.06 11.86
C ALA A 246 15.68 -6.09 10.90
N ASN A 247 14.99 -5.06 10.42
CA ASN A 247 15.53 -4.07 9.48
C ASN A 247 15.88 -2.72 10.13
N LEU A 248 15.88 -2.62 11.46
CA LEU A 248 16.06 -1.35 12.18
C LEU A 248 17.38 -0.65 11.81
N ASP A 249 18.49 -1.38 11.77
CA ASP A 249 19.80 -0.80 11.42
C ASP A 249 19.81 -0.25 9.98
N GLY A 250 19.22 -0.99 9.04
CA GLY A 250 19.06 -0.54 7.65
C GLY A 250 18.16 0.72 7.56
N ALA A 251 17.09 0.78 8.33
CA ALA A 251 16.22 1.96 8.40
C ALA A 251 16.98 3.17 8.95
N LEU A 252 17.75 3.02 10.02
CA LEU A 252 18.57 4.09 10.60
C LEU A 252 19.64 4.60 9.62
N VAL A 253 20.29 3.70 8.87
CA VAL A 253 21.23 4.07 7.81
C VAL A 253 20.53 4.88 6.72
N SER A 254 19.36 4.42 6.26
CA SER A 254 18.57 5.11 5.22
C SER A 254 18.11 6.50 5.68
N ILE A 255 17.65 6.64 6.92
CA ILE A 255 17.24 7.92 7.50
C ILE A 255 18.41 8.90 7.56
N ARG A 256 19.60 8.45 7.96
CA ARG A 256 20.81 9.27 8.01
C ARG A 256 21.25 9.73 6.62
N ALA A 257 21.18 8.85 5.62
CA ALA A 257 21.58 9.15 4.25
C ALA A 257 20.62 10.10 3.53
N THR A 258 19.33 10.02 3.83
CA THR A 258 18.28 10.80 3.15
C THR A 258 17.18 11.24 4.15
N PRO A 259 17.47 12.25 4.99
CA PRO A 259 16.54 12.70 6.04
C PRO A 259 15.18 13.22 5.52
N SER A 260 15.10 13.57 4.24
CA SER A 260 13.89 14.08 3.61
C SER A 260 12.95 13.01 3.07
N ARG A 261 13.31 11.72 3.17
CA ARG A 261 12.43 10.62 2.73
C ARG A 261 11.22 10.47 3.67
N GLU A 262 10.11 10.00 3.12
CA GLU A 262 8.87 9.74 3.88
C GLU A 262 9.10 8.83 5.09
N VAL A 263 10.04 7.90 5.00
CA VAL A 263 10.47 7.01 6.09
C VAL A 263 10.93 7.78 7.33
N ALA A 264 11.69 8.87 7.13
CA ALA A 264 12.24 9.65 8.23
C ALA A 264 11.19 10.53 8.90
N ARG A 265 10.14 10.94 8.18
CA ARG A 265 9.22 12.00 8.60
C ARG A 265 8.61 11.77 9.98
N LEU A 266 8.06 10.59 10.22
CA LEU A 266 7.36 10.23 11.45
C LEU A 266 8.16 9.29 12.37
N PHE A 267 9.40 8.97 12.01
CA PHE A 267 10.22 7.98 12.73
C PHE A 267 10.30 8.24 14.25
N PRO A 268 10.45 9.48 14.74
CA PRO A 268 10.49 9.73 16.18
C PRO A 268 9.25 9.30 16.94
N LEU A 269 8.08 9.21 16.29
CA LEU A 269 6.85 8.76 16.96
C LEU A 269 6.93 7.30 17.39
N ALA A 270 7.76 6.47 16.73
CA ALA A 270 8.00 5.10 17.18
C ALA A 270 8.51 5.04 18.63
N LEU A 271 9.25 6.08 19.08
CA LEU A 271 9.75 6.16 20.46
C LEU A 271 8.62 6.38 21.48
N LEU A 272 7.55 7.09 21.11
CA LEU A 272 6.39 7.30 21.98
C LEU A 272 5.63 6.00 22.27
N TRP A 273 5.67 5.07 21.32
CA TRP A 273 4.94 3.80 21.39
C TRP A 273 5.86 2.62 21.69
N TRP A 274 7.18 2.85 21.78
CA TRP A 274 8.17 1.84 22.09
C TRP A 274 7.97 1.27 23.52
N GLN A 275 8.09 -0.03 23.64
CA GLN A 275 8.20 -0.74 24.91
C GLN A 275 9.48 -1.59 24.90
N PRO A 276 10.32 -1.50 25.95
CA PRO A 276 11.59 -2.25 26.02
C PRO A 276 11.40 -3.76 25.80
N GLU A 277 10.27 -4.30 26.25
CA GLU A 277 9.92 -5.72 26.17
C GLU A 277 9.66 -6.19 24.73
N PHE A 278 9.41 -5.29 23.79
CA PHE A 278 9.13 -5.68 22.41
C PHE A 278 10.29 -6.44 21.78
N LEU A 279 11.52 -5.99 21.98
CA LEU A 279 12.70 -6.65 21.43
C LEU A 279 12.91 -8.01 22.07
N GLU A 280 12.83 -8.09 23.40
CA GLU A 280 13.00 -9.34 24.14
C GLU A 280 11.93 -10.37 23.74
N ARG A 281 10.65 -9.98 23.71
CA ARG A 281 9.54 -10.86 23.33
C ARG A 281 9.63 -11.34 21.89
N ASN A 282 10.07 -10.52 20.95
CA ASN A 282 10.27 -10.95 19.57
C ASN A 282 11.43 -11.95 19.40
N THR A 283 12.47 -11.88 20.23
CA THR A 283 13.63 -12.78 20.16
C THR A 283 13.42 -14.06 20.93
N ALA A 284 12.89 -13.99 22.15
CA ALA A 284 12.73 -15.14 23.06
C ALA A 284 11.48 -15.99 22.73
N HIS A 285 10.42 -15.36 22.31
CA HIS A 285 9.13 -15.98 22.00
C HIS A 285 8.57 -15.41 20.68
N PRO A 286 9.14 -15.80 19.51
CA PRO A 286 8.61 -15.33 18.25
C PRO A 286 7.17 -15.81 18.11
N GLU A 287 6.23 -14.85 18.14
CA GLU A 287 4.82 -15.15 17.90
C GLU A 287 4.67 -15.83 16.54
N THR A 288 3.93 -16.93 16.52
CA THR A 288 3.61 -17.63 15.27
C THR A 288 2.56 -16.82 14.50
N GLN A 289 3.02 -16.15 13.46
CA GLN A 289 2.13 -15.47 12.52
C GLN A 289 1.57 -16.47 11.51
N PRO A 290 0.32 -16.31 11.04
CA PRO A 290 -0.27 -17.21 10.06
C PRO A 290 0.54 -17.22 8.75
N LEU A 291 0.79 -18.42 8.21
CA LEU A 291 1.48 -18.59 6.93
C LEU A 291 0.55 -18.34 5.73
N HIS A 292 -0.75 -18.53 5.94
CA HIS A 292 -1.79 -18.35 4.93
C HIS A 292 -2.81 -17.38 5.48
N TRP A 293 -3.06 -16.32 4.73
CA TRP A 293 -3.90 -15.22 5.19
C TRP A 293 -4.79 -14.70 4.07
N LEU A 294 -6.01 -14.34 4.43
CA LEU A 294 -6.99 -13.75 3.53
C LEU A 294 -7.64 -12.55 4.19
N ALA A 295 -7.73 -11.47 3.44
CA ALA A 295 -8.66 -10.38 3.73
C ALA A 295 -9.70 -10.25 2.59
N LYS A 296 -10.98 -10.01 2.98
CA LYS A 296 -12.14 -10.02 2.10
C LYS A 296 -12.69 -8.63 1.80
N GLY A 297 -11.89 -7.58 2.00
CA GLY A 297 -12.29 -6.20 1.73
C GLY A 297 -12.71 -5.95 0.27
N PRO A 298 -13.03 -4.69 -0.09
CA PRO A 298 -13.34 -4.32 -1.47
C PRO A 298 -12.23 -4.63 -2.47
N VAL A 299 -10.99 -4.68 -1.99
CA VAL A 299 -9.82 -5.24 -2.69
C VAL A 299 -9.34 -6.42 -1.85
N PRO A 300 -9.85 -7.64 -2.09
CA PRO A 300 -9.44 -8.81 -1.33
C PRO A 300 -7.99 -9.16 -1.65
N VAL A 301 -7.27 -9.62 -0.62
CA VAL A 301 -5.87 -10.03 -0.72
C VAL A 301 -5.68 -11.40 -0.11
N GLY A 302 -5.20 -12.35 -0.90
CA GLY A 302 -4.79 -13.68 -0.45
C GLY A 302 -3.27 -13.79 -0.42
N VAL A 303 -2.74 -14.37 0.67
CA VAL A 303 -1.29 -14.56 0.86
C VAL A 303 -1.00 -15.98 1.31
N HIS A 304 -0.04 -16.62 0.66
CA HIS A 304 0.48 -17.92 1.06
C HIS A 304 2.00 -17.87 1.11
N ARG A 305 2.57 -18.38 2.20
CA ARG A 305 4.03 -18.49 2.37
C ARG A 305 4.42 -19.84 2.99
N SER A 306 5.58 -20.35 2.62
CA SER A 306 6.10 -21.61 3.17
C SER A 306 6.66 -21.47 4.58
N SER A 307 7.15 -20.27 4.91
CA SER A 307 7.66 -19.92 6.23
C SER A 307 7.77 -18.39 6.38
N TRP A 308 8.22 -17.94 7.53
CA TRP A 308 8.62 -16.52 7.75
C TRP A 308 10.13 -16.29 7.59
N GLY A 309 10.86 -17.27 7.07
CA GLY A 309 12.29 -17.13 6.79
C GLY A 309 12.59 -16.34 5.50
N PRO A 310 13.84 -15.90 5.31
CA PRO A 310 14.25 -15.11 4.14
C PRO A 310 14.21 -15.92 2.83
N ASP A 311 14.32 -17.26 2.90
CA ASP A 311 14.29 -18.14 1.74
C ASP A 311 12.88 -18.71 1.46
N ALA A 312 11.86 -18.19 2.14
CA ALA A 312 10.49 -18.68 1.98
C ALA A 312 9.98 -18.48 0.56
N ILE A 313 9.11 -19.40 0.13
CA ILE A 313 8.24 -19.16 -1.03
C ILE A 313 7.09 -18.30 -0.55
N TYR A 314 6.76 -17.28 -1.33
CA TYR A 314 5.68 -16.36 -1.05
C TYR A 314 4.93 -16.05 -2.34
N ILE A 315 3.62 -16.23 -2.31
CA ILE A 315 2.73 -15.78 -3.37
C ILE A 315 1.60 -14.97 -2.75
N ALA A 316 1.37 -13.78 -3.29
CA ALA A 316 0.25 -12.93 -2.93
C ALA A 316 -0.54 -12.58 -4.18
N VAL A 317 -1.87 -12.56 -4.04
CA VAL A 317 -2.81 -12.25 -5.12
C VAL A 317 -3.84 -11.23 -4.63
N ASN A 318 -4.19 -10.24 -5.46
CA ASN A 318 -5.28 -9.31 -5.16
C ASN A 318 -6.47 -9.54 -6.09
N GLY A 319 -7.65 -9.49 -5.50
CA GLY A 319 -8.84 -9.11 -6.25
C GLY A 319 -8.77 -7.62 -6.53
N GLY A 320 -9.82 -7.05 -7.01
CA GLY A 320 -9.83 -5.61 -7.16
C GLY A 320 -10.98 -5.13 -8.03
N CYS A 321 -11.25 -3.86 -7.89
CA CYS A 321 -12.05 -3.10 -8.83
C CYS A 321 -11.14 -1.97 -9.32
N PRO A 322 -10.77 -1.92 -10.60
CA PRO A 322 -9.90 -0.86 -11.12
C PRO A 322 -10.38 0.55 -10.80
N ALA A 323 -11.70 0.77 -10.71
CA ALA A 323 -12.29 2.05 -10.32
C ALA A 323 -12.17 2.38 -8.82
N SER A 324 -11.62 1.50 -7.99
CA SER A 324 -11.31 1.79 -6.59
C SER A 324 -10.38 3.01 -6.44
N PRO A 325 -10.41 3.73 -5.31
CA PRO A 325 -9.42 4.77 -5.06
C PRO A 325 -8.01 4.23 -5.28
N HIS A 326 -7.21 4.94 -6.08
CA HIS A 326 -5.85 4.53 -6.45
C HIS A 326 -5.71 3.19 -7.20
N GLY A 327 -6.82 2.56 -7.61
CA GLY A 327 -6.82 1.27 -8.30
C GLY A 327 -6.09 1.30 -9.64
N HIS A 328 -5.56 0.14 -10.04
CA HIS A 328 -4.98 -0.16 -11.34
C HIS A 328 -5.84 -1.21 -12.07
N MET A 329 -5.54 -1.48 -13.34
CA MET A 329 -6.11 -2.64 -14.04
C MET A 329 -5.31 -3.91 -13.70
N ASP A 330 -5.27 -4.24 -12.41
CA ASP A 330 -4.46 -5.30 -11.80
C ASP A 330 -5.30 -6.40 -11.12
N GLY A 331 -6.60 -6.43 -11.37
CA GLY A 331 -7.48 -7.45 -10.77
C GLY A 331 -7.05 -8.87 -11.12
N GLY A 332 -6.79 -9.71 -10.10
CA GLY A 332 -6.15 -11.01 -10.23
C GLY A 332 -4.62 -10.94 -10.32
N GLY A 333 -4.03 -9.75 -10.15
CA GLY A 333 -2.59 -9.56 -10.13
C GLY A 333 -1.92 -10.30 -8.98
N PHE A 334 -0.67 -10.72 -9.18
CA PHE A 334 0.09 -11.45 -8.17
C PHE A 334 1.56 -11.05 -8.15
N VAL A 335 2.21 -11.31 -7.04
CA VAL A 335 3.67 -11.31 -6.90
C VAL A 335 4.13 -12.67 -6.40
N LEU A 336 5.34 -13.08 -6.78
CA LEU A 336 5.92 -14.35 -6.42
C LEU A 336 7.37 -14.16 -5.98
N GLU A 337 7.71 -14.68 -4.80
CA GLU A 337 9.07 -14.67 -4.28
C GLU A 337 9.51 -16.07 -3.85
N ALA A 338 10.79 -16.32 -3.96
CA ALA A 338 11.44 -17.51 -3.41
C ALA A 338 12.94 -17.23 -3.27
N ASP A 339 13.56 -17.79 -2.24
CA ASP A 339 15.00 -17.63 -1.95
C ASP A 339 15.43 -16.17 -1.82
N GLY A 340 14.56 -15.29 -1.30
CA GLY A 340 14.81 -13.86 -1.14
C GLY A 340 14.80 -13.06 -2.44
N VAL A 341 14.33 -13.64 -3.55
CA VAL A 341 14.22 -12.99 -4.86
C VAL A 341 12.75 -12.86 -5.26
N ARG A 342 12.36 -11.68 -5.76
CA ARG A 342 11.04 -11.47 -6.36
C ARG A 342 11.09 -11.83 -7.84
N TRP A 343 10.46 -12.94 -8.20
CA TRP A 343 10.44 -13.51 -9.55
C TRP A 343 9.32 -12.95 -10.42
N ALA A 344 8.11 -12.80 -9.85
CA ALA A 344 7.03 -12.05 -10.47
C ALA A 344 6.94 -10.68 -9.79
N VAL A 345 7.16 -9.61 -10.56
CA VAL A 345 7.21 -8.24 -10.06
C VAL A 345 6.00 -7.44 -10.53
N ASP A 346 5.61 -6.44 -9.76
CA ASP A 346 4.76 -5.34 -10.20
C ASP A 346 5.62 -4.07 -10.25
N PRO A 347 5.58 -3.26 -11.34
CA PRO A 347 6.37 -2.04 -11.44
C PRO A 347 5.88 -0.93 -10.50
N GLY A 348 4.69 -1.11 -9.92
CA GLY A 348 4.07 -0.15 -9.02
C GLY A 348 3.63 1.13 -9.72
N MET A 349 3.32 2.15 -8.92
CA MET A 349 2.84 3.44 -9.40
C MET A 349 3.85 4.22 -10.25
N GLN A 350 3.34 5.15 -11.03
CA GLN A 350 4.12 6.25 -11.61
C GLN A 350 3.84 7.55 -10.87
N GLU A 351 4.87 8.39 -10.66
CA GLU A 351 4.74 9.67 -9.96
C GLU A 351 3.70 10.58 -10.65
N TYR A 352 2.70 11.03 -9.91
CA TYR A 352 1.59 11.82 -10.44
C TYR A 352 2.03 13.09 -11.16
N HIS A 353 3.00 13.82 -10.57
CA HIS A 353 3.50 15.03 -11.20
C HIS A 353 4.13 14.77 -12.57
N SER A 354 4.75 13.60 -12.78
CA SER A 354 5.32 13.23 -14.08
C SER A 354 4.26 13.10 -15.17
N LEU A 355 3.03 12.70 -14.81
CA LEU A 355 1.88 12.55 -15.69
C LEU A 355 1.09 13.86 -15.82
N GLU A 356 0.77 14.50 -14.72
CA GLU A 356 -0.03 15.74 -14.67
C GLU A 356 0.63 16.89 -15.44
N LYS A 357 1.97 17.04 -15.36
CA LYS A 357 2.71 18.07 -16.12
C LYS A 357 2.65 17.87 -17.63
N LEU A 358 2.37 16.66 -18.08
CA LEU A 358 2.21 16.30 -19.49
C LEU A 358 0.74 16.32 -19.93
N GLY A 359 -0.18 16.72 -19.05
CA GLY A 359 -1.60 16.89 -19.32
C GLY A 359 -2.41 15.59 -19.29
N VAL A 360 -1.86 14.49 -18.76
CA VAL A 360 -2.58 13.22 -18.63
C VAL A 360 -3.71 13.36 -17.60
N SER A 361 -4.93 12.98 -17.99
CA SER A 361 -6.11 12.96 -17.10
C SER A 361 -6.07 11.77 -16.16
N LEU A 362 -5.16 11.85 -15.18
CA LEU A 362 -4.80 10.75 -14.26
C LEU A 362 -5.99 10.22 -13.45
N TRP A 363 -6.99 11.05 -13.16
CA TRP A 363 -8.11 10.72 -12.27
C TRP A 363 -9.39 10.33 -13.01
N ASP A 364 -9.34 10.25 -14.35
CA ASP A 364 -10.43 9.71 -15.16
C ASP A 364 -10.38 8.17 -15.12
N ARG A 365 -11.30 7.58 -14.37
CA ARG A 365 -11.41 6.12 -14.15
C ARG A 365 -12.54 5.47 -14.97
N ARG A 366 -13.13 6.20 -15.93
CA ARG A 366 -14.06 5.61 -16.90
C ARG A 366 -13.31 4.62 -17.80
N ALA A 367 -14.02 3.75 -18.51
CA ALA A 367 -13.40 2.71 -19.35
C ALA A 367 -12.40 3.27 -20.36
N GLU A 368 -12.69 4.45 -20.95
CA GLU A 368 -11.85 5.12 -21.94
C GLU A 368 -10.83 6.08 -21.33
N GLY A 369 -10.74 6.12 -19.99
CA GLY A 369 -9.89 7.06 -19.25
C GLY A 369 -8.41 6.96 -19.65
N GLU A 370 -7.73 8.10 -19.70
CA GLU A 370 -6.30 8.14 -20.04
C GLU A 370 -5.43 7.43 -18.99
N ARG A 371 -5.90 7.33 -17.74
CA ARG A 371 -5.24 6.58 -16.68
C ARG A 371 -4.83 5.18 -17.12
N TRP A 372 -5.72 4.49 -17.82
CA TRP A 372 -5.54 3.09 -18.23
C TRP A 372 -4.56 2.89 -19.39
N LYS A 373 -4.16 3.97 -20.05
CA LYS A 373 -3.16 3.96 -21.12
C LYS A 373 -1.72 4.09 -20.59
N VAL A 374 -1.56 4.48 -19.32
CA VAL A 374 -0.24 4.54 -18.67
C VAL A 374 0.22 3.12 -18.35
N PHE A 375 1.43 2.76 -18.82
CA PHE A 375 1.95 1.38 -18.71
C PHE A 375 1.78 0.78 -17.31
N ARG A 376 2.11 1.54 -16.26
CA ARG A 376 2.08 1.07 -14.87
C ARG A 376 0.69 1.07 -14.22
N LEU A 377 -0.30 1.68 -14.85
CA LEU A 377 -1.66 1.81 -14.28
C LEU A 377 -2.68 0.98 -15.08
N GLY A 378 -2.38 0.75 -16.34
CA GLY A 378 -3.17 -0.05 -17.26
C GLY A 378 -2.78 -1.53 -17.23
N PRO A 379 -3.47 -2.38 -18.02
CA PRO A 379 -3.30 -3.83 -17.96
C PRO A 379 -1.92 -4.32 -18.40
N GLU A 380 -1.16 -3.50 -19.14
CA GLU A 380 0.16 -3.87 -19.66
C GLU A 380 1.22 -4.05 -18.56
N GLY A 381 1.07 -3.37 -17.44
CA GLY A 381 2.04 -3.35 -16.35
C GLY A 381 1.80 -4.36 -15.24
N HIS A 382 0.89 -5.33 -15.39
CA HIS A 382 0.48 -6.19 -14.31
C HIS A 382 0.49 -7.69 -14.67
N ASN A 383 0.55 -8.56 -13.67
CA ASN A 383 0.60 -10.02 -13.80
C ASN A 383 -0.83 -10.59 -13.85
N ILE A 384 -1.49 -10.45 -14.99
CA ILE A 384 -2.93 -10.73 -15.16
C ILE A 384 -3.21 -11.56 -16.41
N LEU A 385 -4.47 -12.01 -16.54
CA LEU A 385 -5.03 -12.45 -17.83
C LEU A 385 -5.49 -11.27 -18.68
N ARG A 386 -5.51 -11.47 -19.98
CA ARG A 386 -6.13 -10.57 -20.95
C ARG A 386 -6.85 -11.38 -22.02
N PHE A 387 -7.93 -10.83 -22.54
CA PHE A 387 -8.70 -11.39 -23.65
C PHE A 387 -8.71 -10.37 -24.79
N ASP A 388 -8.23 -10.74 -26.00
CA ASP A 388 -8.07 -9.88 -27.17
C ASP A 388 -7.26 -8.59 -26.90
N ASP A 389 -6.29 -8.66 -25.96
CA ASP A 389 -5.55 -7.51 -25.46
C ASP A 389 -6.44 -6.36 -24.92
N ALA A 390 -7.72 -6.61 -24.66
CA ALA A 390 -8.63 -5.62 -24.10
C ALA A 390 -8.27 -5.27 -22.65
N PRO A 391 -8.62 -4.04 -22.19
CA PRO A 391 -8.50 -3.67 -20.78
C PRO A 391 -9.54 -4.40 -19.93
N GLN A 392 -9.28 -4.48 -18.62
CA GLN A 392 -10.27 -4.92 -17.64
C GLN A 392 -11.41 -3.90 -17.55
N LEU A 393 -12.63 -4.36 -17.25
CA LEU A 393 -13.76 -3.46 -17.00
C LEU A 393 -13.58 -2.75 -15.65
N PRO A 394 -13.55 -1.40 -15.62
CA PRO A 394 -13.22 -0.65 -14.42
C PRO A 394 -14.15 -0.91 -13.22
N GLU A 395 -15.43 -1.17 -13.49
CA GLU A 395 -16.46 -1.40 -12.46
C GLU A 395 -16.54 -2.88 -12.02
N GLY A 396 -15.71 -3.76 -12.58
CA GLY A 396 -15.74 -5.18 -12.27
C GLY A 396 -15.27 -5.45 -10.82
N ALA A 397 -16.10 -6.12 -10.03
CA ALA A 397 -15.76 -6.59 -8.70
C ALA A 397 -15.23 -8.04 -8.76
N THR A 398 -14.20 -8.33 -7.98
CA THR A 398 -13.53 -9.64 -7.97
C THR A 398 -13.55 -10.27 -6.58
N PRO A 399 -14.61 -10.99 -6.21
CA PRO A 399 -14.70 -11.65 -4.92
C PRO A 399 -13.77 -12.85 -4.81
N VAL A 400 -13.39 -13.19 -3.57
CA VAL A 400 -12.80 -14.49 -3.24
C VAL A 400 -13.91 -15.52 -3.15
N VAL A 401 -13.81 -16.58 -3.95
CA VAL A 401 -14.77 -17.69 -3.99
C VAL A 401 -14.25 -18.96 -3.32
N GLY A 402 -12.95 -19.04 -3.05
CA GLY A 402 -12.32 -20.13 -2.30
C GLY A 402 -11.09 -19.66 -1.53
N PHE A 403 -10.93 -20.16 -0.30
CA PHE A 403 -9.71 -19.97 0.49
C PHE A 403 -9.52 -21.16 1.44
N ARG A 404 -8.30 -21.67 1.44
CA ARG A 404 -7.90 -22.75 2.34
C ARG A 404 -6.52 -22.46 2.91
N ALA A 405 -6.40 -22.58 4.23
CA ALA A 405 -5.14 -22.35 4.96
C ALA A 405 -4.42 -23.64 5.38
N ASP A 406 -5.05 -24.78 5.22
CA ASP A 406 -4.56 -26.09 5.65
C ASP A 406 -4.47 -27.10 4.48
N GLY A 407 -4.00 -28.31 4.79
CA GLY A 407 -3.83 -29.38 3.81
C GLY A 407 -2.59 -29.22 2.95
N ASP A 408 -2.54 -30.02 1.87
CA ASP A 408 -1.36 -30.10 0.99
C ASP A 408 -1.26 -28.93 0.02
N TRP A 409 -2.35 -28.17 -0.15
CA TRP A 409 -2.45 -27.05 -1.10
C TRP A 409 -3.22 -25.88 -0.48
N PRO A 410 -2.65 -25.13 0.46
CA PRO A 410 -3.20 -23.85 0.85
C PRO A 410 -3.37 -22.95 -0.39
N HIS A 411 -4.57 -22.38 -0.57
CA HIS A 411 -4.89 -21.66 -1.81
C HIS A 411 -5.89 -20.53 -1.63
N THR A 412 -5.92 -19.65 -2.61
CA THR A 412 -6.94 -18.60 -2.81
C THR A 412 -7.51 -18.71 -4.22
N ILE A 413 -8.83 -18.63 -4.36
CA ILE A 413 -9.52 -18.60 -5.65
C ILE A 413 -10.30 -17.29 -5.76
N LEU A 414 -10.07 -16.55 -6.85
CA LEU A 414 -10.76 -15.31 -7.20
C LEU A 414 -11.72 -15.56 -8.36
N ASP A 415 -12.89 -14.96 -8.30
CA ASP A 415 -13.78 -14.82 -9.45
C ASP A 415 -13.49 -13.47 -10.15
N LEU A 416 -12.92 -13.55 -11.35
CA LEU A 416 -12.55 -12.41 -12.18
C LEU A 416 -13.56 -12.14 -13.29
N SER A 417 -14.68 -12.85 -13.32
CA SER A 417 -15.64 -12.83 -14.43
C SER A 417 -16.13 -11.43 -14.76
N ALA A 418 -16.37 -10.59 -13.74
CA ALA A 418 -16.84 -9.22 -13.93
C ALA A 418 -15.83 -8.31 -14.64
N LEU A 419 -14.51 -8.62 -14.56
CA LEU A 419 -13.48 -7.82 -15.24
C LEU A 419 -13.43 -8.08 -16.74
N TYR A 420 -13.93 -9.22 -17.22
CA TYR A 420 -13.81 -9.71 -18.58
C TYR A 420 -15.18 -10.06 -19.19
N ALA A 421 -16.25 -9.46 -18.65
CA ALA A 421 -17.63 -9.81 -19.01
C ALA A 421 -17.98 -9.54 -20.49
N ASP A 422 -17.20 -8.77 -21.22
CA ASP A 422 -17.41 -8.55 -22.66
C ASP A 422 -16.98 -9.76 -23.51
N GLN A 423 -15.94 -10.51 -23.09
CA GLN A 423 -15.37 -11.62 -23.84
C GLN A 423 -15.74 -12.99 -23.28
N THR A 424 -16.05 -13.06 -21.98
CA THR A 424 -16.24 -14.31 -21.23
C THR A 424 -17.53 -14.30 -20.43
N THR A 425 -17.97 -15.49 -20.01
CA THR A 425 -19.08 -15.66 -19.06
C THR A 425 -18.58 -16.09 -17.68
N CYS A 426 -17.36 -16.64 -17.61
CA CYS A 426 -16.70 -17.05 -16.37
C CYS A 426 -15.19 -16.86 -16.54
N VAL A 427 -14.53 -16.35 -15.50
CA VAL A 427 -13.06 -16.36 -15.37
C VAL A 427 -12.72 -16.52 -13.90
N TRP A 428 -12.02 -17.59 -13.55
CA TRP A 428 -11.53 -17.83 -12.20
C TRP A 428 -10.00 -17.93 -12.21
N ARG A 429 -9.36 -17.43 -11.16
CA ARG A 429 -7.93 -17.60 -10.89
C ARG A 429 -7.73 -18.25 -9.54
N GLY A 430 -7.03 -19.39 -9.53
CA GLY A 430 -6.54 -20.04 -8.32
C GLY A 430 -5.03 -19.88 -8.18
N VAL A 431 -4.56 -19.55 -6.97
CA VAL A 431 -3.15 -19.60 -6.61
C VAL A 431 -2.98 -20.52 -5.42
N ALA A 432 -2.03 -21.45 -5.49
CA ALA A 432 -1.78 -22.43 -4.42
C ALA A 432 -0.29 -22.53 -4.11
N LEU A 433 0.02 -22.72 -2.83
CA LEU A 433 1.34 -23.15 -2.38
C LEU A 433 1.31 -24.68 -2.22
N CYS A 434 2.12 -25.37 -3.00
CA CYS A 434 2.13 -26.84 -3.01
C CYS A 434 3.11 -27.40 -1.99
N GLN A 435 2.73 -28.51 -1.36
CA GLN A 435 3.64 -29.26 -0.50
C GLN A 435 4.87 -29.70 -1.31
N GLY A 436 6.07 -29.48 -0.78
CA GLY A 436 7.32 -29.77 -1.50
C GLY A 436 7.97 -28.56 -2.18
N GLY A 437 7.40 -27.35 -2.00
CA GLY A 437 8.07 -26.08 -2.39
C GLY A 437 7.76 -25.61 -3.81
N GLY A 438 6.60 -25.93 -4.32
CA GLY A 438 6.07 -25.41 -5.59
C GLY A 438 4.93 -24.43 -5.39
N VAL A 439 4.66 -23.64 -6.42
CA VAL A 439 3.45 -22.82 -6.56
C VAL A 439 2.69 -23.26 -7.80
N LEU A 440 1.36 -23.21 -7.72
CA LEU A 440 0.49 -23.42 -8.87
C LEU A 440 -0.35 -22.16 -9.09
N ILE A 441 -0.36 -21.66 -10.31
CA ILE A 441 -1.30 -20.67 -10.79
C ILE A 441 -2.19 -21.36 -11.82
N GLN A 442 -3.48 -21.40 -11.56
CA GLN A 442 -4.46 -21.98 -12.47
C GLN A 442 -5.51 -20.94 -12.82
N ASP A 443 -5.71 -20.72 -14.10
CA ASP A 443 -6.76 -19.86 -14.64
C ASP A 443 -7.75 -20.72 -15.43
N GLU A 444 -9.04 -20.48 -15.20
CA GLU A 444 -10.14 -21.14 -15.91
C GLU A 444 -11.06 -20.07 -16.50
N TRP A 445 -11.57 -20.30 -17.70
CA TRP A 445 -12.50 -19.39 -18.34
C TRP A 445 -13.53 -20.14 -19.18
N THR A 446 -14.65 -19.46 -19.42
CA THR A 446 -15.65 -19.85 -20.42
C THR A 446 -15.84 -18.67 -21.37
N ALA A 447 -15.43 -18.82 -22.64
CA ALA A 447 -15.62 -17.80 -23.65
C ALA A 447 -17.10 -17.65 -24.00
N ARG A 448 -17.53 -16.45 -24.43
CA ARG A 448 -18.89 -16.24 -24.91
C ARG A 448 -19.14 -17.02 -26.19
N GLU A 449 -20.39 -17.43 -26.41
CA GLU A 449 -20.82 -18.02 -27.69
C GLU A 449 -20.60 -17.02 -28.83
N GLY A 450 -20.07 -17.53 -29.96
CA GLY A 450 -19.75 -16.72 -31.13
C GLY A 450 -18.45 -15.94 -31.06
N GLY A 451 -17.77 -15.90 -29.89
CA GLY A 451 -16.44 -15.33 -29.69
C GLY A 451 -15.36 -16.41 -29.65
N ASP A 452 -14.16 -16.10 -30.11
CA ASP A 452 -12.94 -16.92 -29.94
C ASP A 452 -11.78 -16.00 -29.58
N PRO A 453 -11.83 -15.34 -28.41
CA PRO A 453 -10.83 -14.37 -28.04
C PRO A 453 -9.45 -15.02 -27.87
N GLU A 454 -8.41 -14.28 -28.20
CA GLU A 454 -7.07 -14.64 -27.81
C GLU A 454 -6.91 -14.45 -26.31
N VAL A 455 -6.45 -15.48 -25.62
CA VAL A 455 -6.11 -15.42 -24.18
C VAL A 455 -4.62 -15.18 -24.04
N CYS A 456 -4.25 -14.17 -23.30
CA CYS A 456 -2.87 -13.86 -22.94
C CYS A 456 -2.71 -13.82 -21.42
N TRP A 457 -1.99 -14.78 -20.88
CA TRP A 457 -1.45 -14.66 -19.52
C TRP A 457 -0.13 -13.93 -19.57
N GLN A 458 0.10 -13.01 -18.65
CA GLN A 458 1.34 -12.25 -18.60
C GLN A 458 1.93 -12.18 -17.19
N MET A 459 3.27 -12.17 -17.14
CA MET A 459 4.05 -12.01 -15.92
C MET A 459 5.27 -11.11 -16.19
N LEU A 460 5.47 -10.14 -15.34
CA LEU A 460 6.63 -9.25 -15.37
C LEU A 460 7.74 -9.79 -14.46
N THR A 461 8.97 -9.67 -14.92
CA THR A 461 10.15 -10.14 -14.18
C THR A 461 11.38 -9.25 -14.46
N ARG A 462 12.30 -9.18 -13.49
CA ARG A 462 13.65 -8.60 -13.68
C ARG A 462 14.73 -9.65 -13.86
N ALA A 463 14.35 -10.93 -13.88
CA ALA A 463 15.27 -12.04 -14.12
C ALA A 463 15.64 -12.15 -15.59
N ASP A 464 16.83 -12.68 -15.87
CA ASP A 464 17.16 -13.20 -17.18
C ASP A 464 16.28 -14.39 -17.48
N VAL A 465 15.66 -14.44 -18.67
CA VAL A 465 14.68 -15.44 -19.07
C VAL A 465 15.24 -16.34 -20.16
N SER A 466 15.17 -17.65 -19.95
CA SER A 466 15.49 -18.65 -20.98
C SER A 466 14.30 -19.57 -21.21
N LEU A 467 13.99 -19.85 -22.47
CA LEU A 467 12.86 -20.70 -22.88
C LEU A 467 13.35 -22.04 -23.42
N GLU A 468 12.72 -23.14 -22.97
CA GLU A 468 12.92 -24.48 -23.52
C GLU A 468 11.57 -25.22 -23.59
N GLY A 469 10.94 -25.19 -24.77
CA GLY A 469 9.57 -25.68 -24.94
C GLY A 469 8.61 -24.98 -23.99
N ASN A 470 7.90 -25.73 -23.17
CA ASN A 470 6.97 -25.21 -22.17
C ASN A 470 7.65 -24.85 -20.82
N ASN A 471 8.97 -24.89 -20.74
CA ASN A 471 9.70 -24.51 -19.54
C ASN A 471 10.33 -23.14 -19.71
N VAL A 472 10.21 -22.34 -18.65
CA VAL A 472 10.84 -21.02 -18.54
C VAL A 472 11.80 -21.05 -17.36
N LEU A 473 13.05 -20.75 -17.61
CA LEU A 473 14.06 -20.59 -16.56
C LEU A 473 14.29 -19.10 -16.31
N LEU A 474 14.11 -18.70 -15.07
CA LEU A 474 14.43 -17.36 -14.56
C LEU A 474 15.73 -17.43 -13.78
N SER A 475 16.65 -16.47 -14.04
CA SER A 475 17.93 -16.38 -13.34
C SER A 475 18.14 -14.95 -12.85
N GLN A 476 18.35 -14.77 -11.54
CA GLN A 476 18.58 -13.46 -10.92
C GLN A 476 19.38 -13.61 -9.63
N SER A 477 20.35 -12.73 -9.40
CA SER A 477 21.16 -12.71 -8.17
C SER A 477 21.81 -14.06 -7.81
N GLY A 478 22.21 -14.84 -8.83
CA GLY A 478 22.80 -16.17 -8.66
C GLY A 478 21.81 -17.29 -8.27
N LYS A 479 20.51 -16.99 -8.20
CA LYS A 479 19.42 -17.90 -7.93
C LYS A 479 18.70 -18.27 -9.22
N LYS A 480 17.90 -19.36 -9.17
CA LYS A 480 17.12 -19.85 -10.31
C LYS A 480 15.68 -20.13 -9.86
N PHE A 481 14.73 -19.85 -10.73
CA PHE A 481 13.35 -20.24 -10.57
C PHE A 481 12.82 -20.82 -11.89
N HIS A 482 12.13 -21.94 -11.81
CA HIS A 482 11.60 -22.65 -12.96
C HIS A 482 10.11 -22.45 -13.04
N LEU A 483 9.60 -22.06 -14.20
CA LEU A 483 8.18 -22.11 -14.53
C LEU A 483 7.95 -23.20 -15.57
N ARG A 484 6.82 -23.90 -15.48
CA ARG A 484 6.36 -24.87 -16.47
C ARG A 484 4.91 -24.60 -16.81
N ILE A 485 4.65 -24.34 -18.10
CA ILE A 485 3.29 -24.29 -18.63
C ILE A 485 2.85 -25.74 -18.80
N GLN A 486 2.00 -26.21 -17.88
CA GLN A 486 1.55 -27.60 -17.86
C GLN A 486 0.39 -27.81 -18.81
N GLU A 487 -0.48 -26.83 -18.92
CA GLU A 487 -1.67 -26.84 -19.76
C GLU A 487 -1.99 -25.42 -20.22
N PRO A 488 -2.26 -25.19 -21.52
CA PRO A 488 -2.15 -26.15 -22.61
C PRO A 488 -0.69 -26.37 -23.02
N THR A 489 -0.40 -27.53 -23.65
CA THR A 489 0.97 -27.90 -24.03
C THR A 489 1.44 -27.22 -25.33
N ASP A 490 0.54 -26.63 -26.08
CA ASP A 490 0.77 -25.94 -27.38
C ASP A 490 0.67 -24.42 -27.29
N ALA A 491 0.69 -23.84 -26.08
CA ALA A 491 0.70 -22.40 -25.87
C ALA A 491 1.96 -21.76 -26.47
N LEU A 492 1.80 -20.59 -27.08
CA LEU A 492 2.93 -19.79 -27.53
C LEU A 492 3.50 -18.99 -26.36
N ILE A 493 4.79 -19.18 -26.09
CA ILE A 493 5.50 -18.45 -25.03
C ILE A 493 6.42 -17.42 -25.66
N GLU A 494 6.29 -16.16 -25.25
CA GLU A 494 7.08 -15.03 -25.71
C GLU A 494 7.73 -14.29 -24.54
N VAL A 495 8.90 -13.72 -24.78
CA VAL A 495 9.58 -12.82 -23.84
C VAL A 495 9.75 -11.46 -24.52
N ILE A 496 9.22 -10.42 -23.89
CA ILE A 496 9.21 -9.06 -24.44
C ILE A 496 9.98 -8.16 -23.48
N ASP A 497 10.95 -7.42 -24.01
CA ASP A 497 11.59 -6.34 -23.28
C ASP A 497 10.60 -5.16 -23.16
N VAL A 498 10.25 -4.80 -21.92
CA VAL A 498 9.37 -3.66 -21.59
C VAL A 498 10.10 -2.60 -20.78
N SER A 499 11.43 -2.56 -20.89
CA SER A 499 12.28 -1.60 -20.19
C SER A 499 12.13 -0.16 -20.70
N ALA A 500 11.85 0.00 -22.00
CA ALA A 500 11.62 1.29 -22.61
C ALA A 500 10.17 1.77 -22.42
N PRO A 501 9.93 3.09 -22.35
CA PRO A 501 8.59 3.66 -22.36
C PRO A 501 7.80 3.27 -23.64
N VAL A 502 6.52 2.94 -23.47
CA VAL A 502 5.60 2.69 -24.59
C VAL A 502 5.06 4.02 -25.12
N HIS A 503 4.70 4.93 -24.22
CA HIS A 503 4.19 6.26 -24.55
C HIS A 503 5.14 7.34 -24.03
N PHE A 504 5.05 8.55 -24.59
CA PHE A 504 5.91 9.68 -24.23
C PHE A 504 5.77 10.13 -22.76
N TYR A 505 4.68 9.75 -22.10
CA TYR A 505 4.41 10.04 -20.69
C TYR A 505 4.82 8.91 -19.76
N ASP A 506 5.14 7.72 -20.28
CA ASP A 506 5.59 6.60 -19.45
C ASP A 506 7.01 6.84 -18.94
N VAL A 507 7.28 6.36 -17.73
CA VAL A 507 8.66 6.28 -17.22
C VAL A 507 9.31 4.98 -17.66
N PRO A 508 10.65 4.96 -17.83
CA PRO A 508 11.37 3.73 -18.10
C PRO A 508 11.20 2.69 -16.99
N ASN A 509 11.28 1.42 -17.36
CA ASN A 509 11.27 0.28 -16.45
C ASN A 509 12.57 -0.54 -16.60
N PRO A 510 13.73 -0.05 -16.20
CA PRO A 510 15.01 -0.67 -16.50
C PRO A 510 15.08 -2.13 -16.06
N GLY A 511 15.50 -3.02 -16.97
CA GLY A 511 15.67 -4.44 -16.71
C GLY A 511 14.35 -5.22 -16.55
N LEU A 512 13.22 -4.64 -16.97
CA LEU A 512 11.92 -5.31 -16.90
C LEU A 512 11.63 -6.06 -18.21
N SER A 513 11.33 -7.35 -18.09
CA SER A 513 10.84 -8.21 -19.16
C SER A 513 9.44 -8.70 -18.85
N LYS A 514 8.67 -8.97 -19.88
CA LYS A 514 7.32 -9.56 -19.82
C LYS A 514 7.33 -10.93 -20.45
N ILE A 515 6.92 -11.95 -19.71
CA ILE A 515 6.62 -13.28 -20.24
C ILE A 515 5.15 -13.29 -20.61
N ARG A 516 4.83 -13.69 -21.83
CA ARG A 516 3.48 -13.88 -22.32
C ARG A 516 3.25 -15.33 -22.68
N VAL A 517 2.12 -15.87 -22.26
CA VAL A 517 1.62 -17.20 -22.67
C VAL A 517 0.32 -16.99 -23.41
N ARG A 518 0.31 -17.25 -24.72
CA ARG A 518 -0.81 -16.94 -25.62
C ARG A 518 -1.45 -18.22 -26.16
N MET A 519 -2.77 -18.21 -26.22
CA MET A 519 -3.59 -19.31 -26.74
C MET A 519 -4.94 -18.79 -27.23
N ARG A 520 -5.73 -19.66 -27.86
CA ARG A 520 -7.13 -19.35 -28.24
C ARG A 520 -8.09 -19.91 -27.20
N ALA A 521 -9.11 -19.13 -26.87
CA ALA A 521 -10.11 -19.54 -25.89
C ALA A 521 -11.03 -20.65 -26.41
N GLY A 522 -11.33 -20.67 -27.69
CA GLY A 522 -12.38 -21.49 -28.28
C GLY A 522 -13.78 -20.89 -28.07
N SER A 523 -14.60 -20.84 -29.11
CA SER A 523 -15.95 -20.27 -29.03
C SER A 523 -16.87 -21.09 -28.13
N GLY A 524 -17.46 -20.43 -27.09
CA GLY A 524 -18.37 -21.08 -26.13
C GLY A 524 -17.75 -22.23 -25.35
N ARG A 525 -16.41 -22.35 -25.32
CA ARG A 525 -15.71 -23.44 -24.67
C ARG A 525 -15.09 -23.02 -23.34
N GLU A 526 -14.95 -24.00 -22.48
CA GLU A 526 -14.11 -23.91 -21.28
C GLU A 526 -12.64 -24.02 -21.67
N GLY A 527 -11.80 -23.20 -21.06
CA GLY A 527 -10.36 -23.27 -21.20
C GLY A 527 -9.67 -23.26 -19.84
N VAL A 528 -8.47 -23.81 -19.79
CA VAL A 528 -7.64 -23.84 -18.59
C VAL A 528 -6.18 -23.53 -18.94
N LEU A 529 -5.55 -22.74 -18.07
CA LEU A 529 -4.11 -22.55 -18.06
C LEU A 529 -3.57 -22.98 -16.70
N ARG A 530 -2.56 -23.84 -16.69
CA ARG A 530 -1.85 -24.26 -15.48
C ARG A 530 -0.37 -23.94 -15.59
N ILE A 531 0.14 -23.18 -14.65
CA ILE A 531 1.55 -22.81 -14.55
C ILE A 531 2.09 -23.25 -13.19
N LEU A 532 3.09 -24.08 -13.22
CA LEU A 532 3.85 -24.49 -12.04
C LEU A 532 5.11 -23.66 -11.92
N GLY A 533 5.45 -23.25 -10.70
CA GLY A 533 6.68 -22.56 -10.38
C GLY A 533 7.41 -23.21 -9.21
N ALA A 534 8.75 -23.33 -9.29
CA ALA A 534 9.56 -23.86 -8.19
C ALA A 534 11.03 -23.47 -8.32
N THR A 535 11.76 -23.50 -7.21
CA THR A 535 13.21 -23.24 -7.18
C THR A 535 14.03 -24.39 -7.74
N THR A 536 13.44 -25.61 -7.85
CA THR A 536 14.09 -26.79 -8.44
C THR A 536 13.14 -27.52 -9.39
N ILE A 537 13.71 -28.22 -10.39
CA ILE A 537 12.94 -29.02 -11.33
C ILE A 537 12.20 -30.16 -10.61
N ALA A 538 12.80 -30.72 -9.56
CA ALA A 538 12.19 -31.81 -8.79
C ALA A 538 10.89 -31.34 -8.09
N ALA A 539 10.86 -30.11 -7.60
CA ALA A 539 9.68 -29.55 -6.96
C ALA A 539 8.53 -29.24 -7.94
N LEU A 540 8.81 -29.12 -9.25
CA LEU A 540 7.76 -29.02 -10.28
C LEU A 540 6.98 -30.34 -10.51
N ALA A 541 7.46 -31.45 -9.97
CA ALA A 541 6.84 -32.76 -10.12
C ALA A 541 6.03 -33.20 -8.88
N THR A 542 5.87 -32.30 -7.91
CA THR A 542 5.19 -32.62 -6.64
C THR A 542 3.67 -32.69 -6.79
N ASN A 543 3.03 -33.29 -5.78
CA ASN A 543 1.59 -33.47 -5.71
C ASN A 543 0.85 -32.14 -5.83
N ILE A 544 0.13 -31.95 -6.93
CA ILE A 544 -0.62 -30.73 -7.26
C ILE A 544 -2.09 -31.04 -7.49
N PRO A 545 -3.02 -30.14 -7.22
CA PRO A 545 -4.41 -30.33 -7.63
C PRO A 545 -4.50 -30.41 -9.15
N THR A 546 -5.18 -31.42 -9.67
CA THR A 546 -5.32 -31.67 -11.11
C THR A 546 -6.72 -31.38 -11.64
N GLY A 547 -7.67 -31.13 -10.73
CA GLY A 547 -9.06 -30.87 -11.06
C GLY A 547 -9.38 -29.40 -11.31
N PRO A 548 -10.63 -29.11 -11.72
CA PRO A 548 -11.14 -27.75 -11.80
C PRO A 548 -11.06 -27.00 -10.48
N LEU A 549 -10.93 -25.66 -10.53
CA LEU A 549 -10.86 -24.80 -9.35
C LEU A 549 -12.06 -24.98 -8.41
N ALA A 550 -13.23 -25.28 -8.95
CA ALA A 550 -14.42 -25.60 -8.14
C ALA A 550 -14.25 -26.82 -7.22
N THR A 551 -13.25 -27.67 -7.47
CA THR A 551 -12.95 -28.86 -6.66
C THR A 551 -11.83 -28.67 -5.64
N TRP A 552 -11.20 -27.49 -5.62
CA TRP A 552 -10.16 -27.16 -4.64
C TRP A 552 -10.74 -26.81 -3.27
N ALA A 553 -12.01 -26.39 -3.23
CA ALA A 553 -12.73 -25.92 -2.05
C ALA A 553 -13.01 -27.04 -1.01
#